data_70c6a5d645759eb2bd02419d36562ebe
#
_entry.id   70c6a5d645759eb2bd02419d36562ebe
#
_cell.length_a   1.000
_cell.length_b   1.000
_cell.length_c   1.000
_cell.angle_alpha   90.00
_cell.angle_beta   90.00
_cell.angle_gamma   90.00
#
_symmetry.space_group_name_H-M   'P 1'
#
loop_
_entity.id
_entity.type
_entity.pdbx_description
1 polymer ?
#
loop_
_entity_poly.entity_id
_entity_poly.type
_entity_poly.pdbx_seq_one_letter_code
_entity_poly.pdbx_strand_id
1 'polypeptide(L)'
;RVDYLLLNGKEFFRGDNSVMLDNLPYYVVQKLQFYEKEDEEKYASTLHKDFVMDVTLKRDYQTGLVGNTELAGGTSDRWLARTFNLRFTNNSRLCVFGNANNVNQTNKPSNGGNWTATTQTGELTTRRIGIDVEVDDKDGRFNEHAEGTVRWDKSEDEMRSATESYLASGTAFGRKHDFTAGRNKQIDLRNKFQVGALTLNSEWNHH
;
A
#
# COMPACT_ATOMS: atom_id res chain seq x y z
N ARG A 1 6.24 5.13 14.56
CA ARG A 1 5.79 4.49 13.31
C ARG A 1 4.78 3.42 13.69
N VAL A 2 3.67 3.30 12.98
CA VAL A 2 2.70 2.21 13.19
C VAL A 2 3.19 1.01 12.40
N ASP A 3 3.37 -0.12 13.08
CA ASP A 3 3.88 -1.35 12.48
C ASP A 3 2.74 -2.20 11.93
N TYR A 4 1.63 -2.28 12.66
CA TYR A 4 0.43 -2.99 12.24
C TYR A 4 -0.80 -2.09 12.27
N LEU A 5 -1.67 -2.31 11.29
CA LEU A 5 -2.95 -1.66 11.19
C LEU A 5 -4.05 -2.73 11.19
N LEU A 6 -4.99 -2.58 12.12
CA LEU A 6 -6.13 -3.46 12.28
C LEU A 6 -7.42 -2.75 11.88
N LEU A 7 -8.35 -3.48 11.32
CA LEU A 7 -9.72 -3.04 11.09
C LEU A 7 -10.67 -3.91 11.90
N ASN A 8 -11.33 -3.31 12.90
CA ASN A 8 -12.16 -4.02 13.87
C ASN A 8 -11.39 -5.18 14.57
N GLY A 9 -10.14 -4.95 14.97
CA GLY A 9 -9.29 -5.92 15.65
C GLY A 9 -8.61 -6.96 14.74
N LYS A 10 -8.78 -6.89 13.41
CA LYS A 10 -8.26 -7.85 12.45
C LYS A 10 -7.25 -7.23 11.50
N GLU A 11 -6.21 -7.97 11.15
CA GLU A 11 -5.17 -7.50 10.23
C GLU A 11 -5.76 -7.13 8.86
N PHE A 12 -5.18 -6.10 8.24
CA PHE A 12 -5.62 -5.58 6.96
C PHE A 12 -4.40 -5.12 6.16
N PHE A 13 -4.09 -5.80 5.05
CA PHE A 13 -2.92 -5.56 4.21
C PHE A 13 -1.64 -5.36 5.03
N ARG A 14 -1.17 -6.42 5.65
CA ARG A 14 0.03 -6.42 6.50
C ARG A 14 1.24 -5.84 5.73
N GLY A 15 1.84 -4.79 6.30
CA GLY A 15 2.97 -4.09 5.70
C GLY A 15 2.60 -2.96 4.74
N ASP A 16 1.32 -2.76 4.42
CA ASP A 16 0.86 -1.63 3.63
C ASP A 16 -0.30 -0.86 4.27
N ASN A 17 0.01 -0.20 5.37
CA ASN A 17 -0.96 0.60 6.12
C ASN A 17 -1.58 1.73 5.28
N SER A 18 -0.91 2.15 4.20
CA SER A 18 -1.40 3.23 3.32
C SER A 18 -2.68 2.85 2.59
N VAL A 19 -2.88 1.57 2.27
CA VAL A 19 -4.09 1.12 1.57
C VAL A 19 -5.35 1.48 2.37
N MET A 20 -5.35 1.28 3.68
CA MET A 20 -6.50 1.63 4.50
C MET A 20 -6.54 3.13 4.84
N LEU A 21 -5.43 3.70 5.30
CA LEU A 21 -5.39 5.09 5.75
C LEU A 21 -5.77 6.09 4.66
N ASP A 22 -5.41 5.78 3.43
CA ASP A 22 -5.67 6.67 2.30
C ASP A 22 -7.07 6.47 1.69
N ASN A 23 -7.74 5.36 1.95
CA ASN A 23 -9.01 5.01 1.29
C ASN A 23 -10.21 4.92 2.21
N LEU A 24 -10.00 4.69 3.52
CA LEU A 24 -11.11 4.59 4.45
C LEU A 24 -11.65 5.98 4.79
N PRO A 25 -12.93 6.29 4.49
CA PRO A 25 -13.50 7.59 4.80
C PRO A 25 -13.59 7.82 6.30
N TYR A 26 -13.21 9.00 6.78
CA TYR A 26 -13.23 9.35 8.20
C TYR A 26 -14.60 9.20 8.87
N TYR A 27 -15.68 9.40 8.12
CA TYR A 27 -17.05 9.35 8.65
C TYR A 27 -17.51 7.93 9.02
N VAL A 28 -16.86 6.88 8.50
CA VAL A 28 -17.16 5.49 8.87
C VAL A 28 -16.44 5.06 10.14
N VAL A 29 -15.40 5.81 10.55
CA VAL A 29 -14.58 5.50 11.73
C VAL A 29 -15.30 5.93 13.00
N GLN A 30 -15.41 5.02 13.96
CA GLN A 30 -15.94 5.29 15.29
C GLN A 30 -14.82 5.63 16.27
N LYS A 31 -13.73 4.84 16.24
CA LYS A 31 -12.67 4.91 17.24
C LYS A 31 -11.34 4.52 16.61
N LEU A 32 -10.28 5.19 17.06
CA LEU A 32 -8.89 4.81 16.82
C LEU A 32 -8.26 4.42 18.15
N GLN A 33 -7.65 3.25 18.21
CA GLN A 33 -6.91 2.77 19.37
C GLN A 33 -5.46 2.56 18.98
N PHE A 34 -4.56 3.03 19.86
CA PHE A 34 -3.12 2.83 19.72
C PHE A 34 -2.65 2.06 20.94
N TYR A 35 -1.95 0.96 20.71
CA TYR A 35 -1.37 0.16 21.78
C TYR A 35 -0.11 -0.56 21.31
N GLU A 36 0.69 -1.01 22.25
CA GLU A 36 1.85 -1.85 22.00
C GLU A 36 1.42 -3.31 22.11
N LYS A 37 1.80 -4.12 21.14
CA LYS A 37 1.62 -5.58 21.12
C LYS A 37 2.98 -6.25 21.17
N GLU A 38 3.11 -7.25 22.05
CA GLU A 38 4.29 -8.13 22.05
C GLU A 38 4.20 -9.08 20.86
N ASP A 39 5.29 -9.22 20.12
CA ASP A 39 5.36 -10.13 18.97
C ASP A 39 5.41 -11.58 19.46
N GLU A 40 4.32 -12.30 19.27
CA GLU A 40 4.20 -13.71 19.68
C GLU A 40 5.06 -14.66 18.83
N GLU A 41 5.55 -14.22 17.67
CA GLU A 41 6.31 -15.06 16.72
C GLU A 41 7.83 -14.97 16.87
N LYS A 42 8.35 -13.94 17.58
CA LYS A 42 9.80 -13.80 17.78
C LYS A 42 10.25 -14.39 19.09
N TYR A 43 10.84 -15.59 19.03
CA TYR A 43 11.56 -16.17 20.17
C TYR A 43 12.58 -15.16 20.75
N ALA A 44 12.24 -14.60 21.88
CA ALA A 44 13.04 -14.27 23.05
C ALA A 44 14.49 -13.73 22.83
N SER A 45 14.74 -12.70 22.02
CA SER A 45 16.04 -12.03 22.18
C SER A 45 16.06 -10.51 21.97
N THR A 46 14.97 -9.89 21.57
CA THR A 46 14.87 -8.43 21.53
C THR A 46 13.47 -8.01 21.99
N LEU A 47 13.38 -7.16 23.01
CA LEU A 47 12.20 -6.45 23.43
C LEU A 47 11.73 -5.48 22.31
N HIS A 48 11.33 -6.02 21.17
CA HIS A 48 10.71 -5.21 20.15
C HIS A 48 9.21 -5.25 20.37
N LYS A 49 8.65 -4.11 20.71
CA LYS A 49 7.20 -3.92 20.83
C LYS A 49 6.70 -3.28 19.55
N ASP A 50 5.74 -3.92 18.94
CA ASP A 50 5.11 -3.40 17.74
C ASP A 50 3.98 -2.41 18.11
N PHE A 51 3.97 -1.26 17.43
CA PHE A 51 2.90 -0.27 17.59
C PHE A 51 1.73 -0.62 16.69
N VAL A 52 0.61 -0.91 17.31
CA VAL A 52 -0.63 -1.28 16.64
C VAL A 52 -1.60 -0.12 16.64
N MET A 53 -2.20 0.17 15.48
CA MET A 53 -3.34 1.05 15.34
C MET A 53 -4.57 0.24 14.93
N ASP A 54 -5.58 0.18 15.78
CA ASP A 54 -6.86 -0.46 15.47
C ASP A 54 -7.92 0.59 15.15
N VAL A 55 -8.52 0.43 13.97
CA VAL A 55 -9.61 1.27 13.46
C VAL A 55 -10.92 0.54 13.65
N THR A 56 -11.76 1.01 14.56
CA THR A 56 -13.10 0.46 14.78
C THR A 56 -14.12 1.23 13.94
N LEU A 57 -14.95 0.53 13.17
CA LEU A 57 -16.01 1.11 12.37
C LEU A 57 -17.27 1.36 13.20
N LYS A 58 -18.05 2.39 12.85
CA LYS A 58 -19.37 2.63 13.42
C LYS A 58 -20.32 1.45 13.12
N ARG A 59 -21.27 1.19 14.01
CA ARG A 59 -22.23 0.07 13.86
C ARG A 59 -22.98 0.08 12.54
N ASP A 60 -23.39 1.27 12.07
CA ASP A 60 -24.12 1.44 10.81
C ASP A 60 -23.28 1.07 9.58
N TYR A 61 -21.96 0.98 9.75
CA TYR A 61 -20.99 0.61 8.72
C TYR A 61 -20.29 -0.73 9.00
N GLN A 62 -20.82 -1.55 9.91
CA GLN A 62 -20.29 -2.90 10.17
C GLN A 62 -20.76 -3.93 9.13
N THR A 63 -21.81 -3.59 8.36
CA THR A 63 -22.25 -4.33 7.18
C THR A 63 -22.48 -3.35 6.06
N GLY A 64 -21.74 -3.49 4.95
CA GLY A 64 -21.88 -2.54 3.86
C GLY A 64 -20.80 -2.62 2.80
N LEU A 65 -20.82 -1.61 1.94
CA LEU A 65 -19.85 -1.38 0.89
C LEU A 65 -19.31 0.05 1.01
N VAL A 66 -18.01 0.18 1.07
CA VAL A 66 -17.30 1.45 0.95
C VAL A 66 -16.43 1.37 -0.30
N GLY A 67 -16.53 2.35 -1.16
CA GLY A 67 -15.74 2.37 -2.39
C GLY A 67 -15.37 3.78 -2.83
N ASN A 68 -14.23 3.87 -3.49
CA ASN A 68 -13.73 5.07 -4.13
C ASN A 68 -13.11 4.71 -5.47
N THR A 69 -13.40 5.48 -6.50
CA THR A 69 -12.78 5.32 -7.83
C THR A 69 -12.43 6.69 -8.38
N GLU A 70 -11.21 6.80 -8.85
CA GLU A 70 -10.68 8.03 -9.43
C GLU A 70 -10.06 7.72 -10.80
N LEU A 71 -10.47 8.51 -11.78
CA LEU A 71 -9.92 8.48 -13.14
C LEU A 71 -9.49 9.89 -13.50
N ALA A 72 -8.26 10.04 -13.95
CA ALA A 72 -7.75 11.33 -14.41
C ALA A 72 -6.93 11.16 -15.68
N GLY A 73 -7.07 12.15 -16.57
CA GLY A 73 -6.26 12.29 -17.78
C GLY A 73 -5.64 13.68 -17.82
N GLY A 74 -4.44 13.78 -18.35
CA GLY A 74 -3.70 15.04 -18.48
C GLY A 74 -3.09 15.21 -19.86
N THR A 75 -2.42 16.34 -20.03
CA THR A 75 -1.59 16.60 -21.22
C THR A 75 -0.37 15.69 -21.24
N SER A 76 0.24 15.48 -22.41
CA SER A 76 1.46 14.67 -22.58
C SER A 76 1.27 13.20 -22.15
N ASP A 77 0.13 12.61 -22.53
CA ASP A 77 -0.21 11.20 -22.25
C ASP A 77 -0.19 10.81 -20.76
N ARG A 78 -0.42 11.77 -19.88
CA ARG A 78 -0.52 11.51 -18.42
C ARG A 78 -1.89 10.95 -18.08
N TRP A 79 -1.91 9.89 -17.28
CA TRP A 79 -3.13 9.23 -16.86
C TRP A 79 -2.99 8.64 -15.44
N LEU A 80 -4.15 8.50 -14.79
CA LEU A 80 -4.28 7.86 -13.49
C LEU A 80 -5.62 7.14 -13.43
N ALA A 81 -5.60 5.90 -12.93
CA ALA A 81 -6.78 5.11 -12.62
C ALA A 81 -6.59 4.44 -11.26
N ARG A 82 -7.45 4.74 -10.31
CA ARG A 82 -7.43 4.15 -8.97
C ARG A 82 -8.80 3.69 -8.57
N THR A 83 -8.84 2.61 -7.83
CA THR A 83 -10.08 2.12 -7.21
C THR A 83 -9.77 1.46 -5.87
N PHE A 84 -10.67 1.63 -4.94
CA PHE A 84 -10.69 0.92 -3.66
C PHE A 84 -12.14 0.53 -3.36
N ASN A 85 -12.38 -0.73 -3.09
CA ASN A 85 -13.69 -1.26 -2.74
C ASN A 85 -13.53 -2.19 -1.55
N LEU A 86 -14.23 -1.87 -0.48
CA LEU A 86 -14.27 -2.65 0.75
C LEU A 86 -15.71 -3.04 1.03
N ARG A 87 -16.01 -4.32 0.92
CA ARG A 87 -17.28 -4.92 1.35
C ARG A 87 -17.04 -5.68 2.65
N PHE A 88 -17.90 -5.48 3.60
CA PHE A 88 -17.85 -6.18 4.87
C PHE A 88 -19.24 -6.58 5.34
N THR A 89 -19.28 -7.69 6.04
CA THR A 89 -20.43 -8.24 6.74
C THR A 89 -20.03 -8.61 8.16
N ASN A 90 -20.93 -9.13 8.95
CA ASN A 90 -20.61 -9.57 10.32
C ASN A 90 -19.54 -10.67 10.36
N ASN A 91 -19.41 -11.46 9.29
CA ASN A 91 -18.57 -12.66 9.24
C ASN A 91 -17.58 -12.67 8.06
N SER A 92 -17.56 -11.64 7.23
CA SER A 92 -16.66 -11.62 6.09
C SER A 92 -16.25 -10.19 5.72
N ARG A 93 -15.05 -10.08 5.18
CA ARG A 93 -14.50 -8.86 4.60
C ARG A 93 -13.89 -9.21 3.25
N LEU A 94 -14.16 -8.39 2.26
CA LEU A 94 -13.51 -8.43 0.95
C LEU A 94 -13.06 -7.02 0.60
N CYS A 95 -11.77 -6.82 0.43
CA CYS A 95 -11.21 -5.60 -0.11
C CYS A 95 -10.54 -5.86 -1.45
N VAL A 96 -10.77 -4.99 -2.41
CA VAL A 96 -10.07 -4.97 -3.68
C VAL A 96 -9.61 -3.54 -3.94
N PHE A 97 -8.34 -3.37 -4.21
CA PHE A 97 -7.82 -2.08 -4.65
C PHE A 97 -6.97 -2.19 -5.91
N GLY A 98 -6.94 -1.11 -6.68
CA GLY A 98 -6.09 -0.97 -7.85
C GLY A 98 -5.57 0.46 -7.96
N ASN A 99 -4.31 0.62 -8.36
CA ASN A 99 -3.69 1.89 -8.68
C ASN A 99 -2.81 1.70 -9.91
N ALA A 100 -3.13 2.41 -10.98
CA ALA A 100 -2.33 2.39 -12.19
C ALA A 100 -2.18 3.83 -12.68
N ASN A 101 -0.93 4.29 -12.85
CA ASN A 101 -0.68 5.66 -13.26
C ASN A 101 0.75 5.84 -13.84
N ASN A 102 0.95 6.94 -14.56
CA ASN A 102 2.25 7.42 -15.03
C ASN A 102 2.53 8.87 -14.59
N VAL A 103 1.97 9.25 -13.44
CA VAL A 103 2.13 10.59 -12.85
C VAL A 103 3.03 10.59 -11.62
N ASN A 104 3.96 9.63 -11.55
CA ASN A 104 4.94 9.46 -10.47
C ASN A 104 4.29 9.24 -9.09
N GLN A 105 3.07 8.69 -9.04
CA GLN A 105 2.36 8.50 -7.79
C GLN A 105 2.44 7.03 -7.34
N THR A 106 3.33 6.76 -6.40
CA THR A 106 3.56 5.42 -5.83
C THR A 106 2.61 5.10 -4.70
N ASN A 107 2.25 6.12 -3.92
CA ASN A 107 1.42 6.00 -2.73
C ASN A 107 0.29 7.00 -2.86
N LYS A 108 -0.93 6.58 -2.63
CA LYS A 108 -2.09 7.42 -2.37
C LYS A 108 -3.12 7.57 -3.44
N PRO A 109 -4.32 7.34 -3.03
CA PRO A 109 -5.39 8.28 -3.15
C PRO A 109 -5.42 9.17 -1.89
N SER A 110 -4.94 10.39 -1.92
CA SER A 110 -5.27 11.31 -0.86
C SER A 110 -6.71 11.78 -1.03
N ASN A 111 -7.54 11.49 -0.04
CA ASN A 111 -8.88 12.04 0.10
C ASN A 111 -8.84 13.52 0.48
N GLY A 112 -8.17 14.35 -0.24
CA GLY A 112 -8.08 15.74 0.19
C GLY A 112 -7.26 16.67 -0.67
N GLY A 113 -7.40 16.60 -1.96
CA GLY A 113 -7.16 17.75 -2.84
C GLY A 113 -5.75 18.33 -2.93
N ASN A 114 -4.82 17.93 -2.13
CA ASN A 114 -3.44 18.41 -2.20
C ASN A 114 -2.56 17.37 -2.86
N TRP A 115 -2.41 17.49 -4.16
CA TRP A 115 -1.39 16.81 -4.92
C TRP A 115 -0.02 17.34 -4.50
N THR A 116 0.64 16.68 -3.57
CA THR A 116 2.08 16.84 -3.42
C THR A 116 2.73 15.97 -4.50
N ALA A 117 3.19 16.62 -5.55
CA ALA A 117 4.08 15.98 -6.51
C ALA A 117 5.27 15.42 -5.72
N THR A 118 5.44 14.11 -5.75
CA THR A 118 6.69 13.51 -5.29
C THR A 118 7.78 14.08 -6.19
N THR A 119 8.77 14.74 -5.63
CA THR A 119 9.96 15.23 -6.35
C THR A 119 10.84 14.03 -6.75
N GLN A 120 10.28 13.13 -7.51
CA GLN A 120 11.02 12.02 -8.08
C GLN A 120 11.53 12.48 -9.45
N THR A 121 12.84 12.42 -9.66
CA THR A 121 13.45 12.65 -10.97
C THR A 121 13.03 11.52 -11.90
N GLY A 122 12.68 11.86 -13.15
CA GLY A 122 12.30 10.90 -14.17
C GLY A 122 10.81 10.54 -14.22
N GLU A 123 10.49 9.60 -15.07
CA GLU A 123 9.13 9.10 -15.27
C GLU A 123 8.95 7.73 -14.62
N LEU A 124 7.91 7.61 -13.79
CA LEU A 124 7.52 6.34 -13.18
C LEU A 124 6.12 5.97 -13.62
N THR A 125 5.99 4.82 -14.26
CA THR A 125 4.72 4.16 -14.47
C THR A 125 4.57 3.04 -13.45
N THR A 126 3.55 3.11 -12.61
CA THR A 126 3.24 2.08 -11.62
C THR A 126 1.88 1.45 -11.91
N ARG A 127 1.78 0.14 -11.65
CA ARG A 127 0.51 -0.60 -11.66
C ARG A 127 0.51 -1.51 -10.45
N ARG A 128 -0.50 -1.37 -9.61
CA ARG A 128 -0.65 -2.16 -8.40
C ARG A 128 -2.07 -2.63 -8.25
N ILE A 129 -2.24 -3.89 -7.89
CA ILE A 129 -3.52 -4.51 -7.59
C ILE A 129 -3.36 -5.30 -6.31
N GLY A 130 -4.36 -5.23 -5.44
CA GLY A 130 -4.40 -6.04 -4.22
C GLY A 130 -5.80 -6.52 -3.90
N ILE A 131 -5.83 -7.65 -3.23
CA ILE A 131 -7.04 -8.29 -2.71
C ILE A 131 -6.79 -8.72 -1.27
N ASP A 132 -7.78 -8.52 -0.41
CA ASP A 132 -7.80 -8.99 0.98
C ASP A 132 -9.17 -9.62 1.23
N VAL A 133 -9.15 -10.87 1.67
CA VAL A 133 -10.37 -11.65 1.94
C VAL A 133 -10.26 -12.21 3.34
N GLU A 134 -11.30 -12.00 4.13
CA GLU A 134 -11.43 -12.58 5.46
C GLU A 134 -12.82 -13.18 5.64
N VAL A 135 -12.87 -14.40 6.14
CA VAL A 135 -14.11 -15.13 6.42
C VAL A 135 -14.01 -15.77 7.79
N ASP A 136 -14.99 -15.50 8.65
CA ASP A 136 -15.13 -16.10 9.98
C ASP A 136 -16.37 -16.96 10.08
N ASP A 137 -16.28 -18.04 10.85
CA ASP A 137 -17.45 -18.73 11.34
C ASP A 137 -18.07 -17.99 12.54
N LYS A 138 -19.40 -18.01 12.65
CA LYS A 138 -20.14 -17.37 13.75
C LYS A 138 -19.75 -17.91 15.14
N ASP A 139 -19.31 -19.14 15.19
CA ASP A 139 -18.90 -19.82 16.42
C ASP A 139 -17.39 -19.67 16.71
N GLY A 140 -16.65 -18.95 15.86
CA GLY A 140 -15.21 -18.71 16.03
C GLY A 140 -14.34 -19.95 15.84
N ARG A 141 -14.90 -21.04 15.25
CA ARG A 141 -14.17 -22.29 15.01
C ARG A 141 -13.38 -22.30 13.71
N PHE A 142 -13.68 -21.39 12.81
CA PHE A 142 -13.06 -21.24 11.52
C PHE A 142 -12.75 -19.78 11.26
N ASN A 143 -11.52 -19.50 10.84
CA ASN A 143 -11.09 -18.22 10.31
C ASN A 143 -10.20 -18.45 9.11
N GLU A 144 -10.46 -17.75 8.02
CA GLU A 144 -9.64 -17.70 6.82
C GLU A 144 -9.30 -16.25 6.51
N HIS A 145 -8.02 -15.93 6.39
CA HIS A 145 -7.54 -14.63 5.94
C HIS A 145 -6.54 -14.84 4.82
N ALA A 146 -6.88 -14.36 3.63
CA ALA A 146 -6.02 -14.39 2.46
C ALA A 146 -5.81 -12.99 1.91
N GLU A 147 -4.56 -12.60 1.73
CA GLU A 147 -4.21 -11.33 1.10
C GLU A 147 -3.20 -11.53 -0.04
N GLY A 148 -3.32 -10.71 -1.06
CA GLY A 148 -2.39 -10.72 -2.17
C GLY A 148 -2.20 -9.34 -2.79
N THR A 149 -0.96 -8.99 -3.12
CA THR A 149 -0.65 -7.78 -3.87
C THR A 149 0.29 -8.08 -5.02
N VAL A 150 0.06 -7.42 -6.14
CA VAL A 150 0.95 -7.47 -7.30
C VAL A 150 1.26 -6.05 -7.73
N ARG A 151 2.53 -5.78 -7.95
CA ARG A 151 3.04 -4.48 -8.36
C ARG A 151 3.98 -4.62 -9.56
N TRP A 152 3.83 -3.73 -10.52
CA TRP A 152 4.73 -3.55 -11.65
C TRP A 152 5.12 -2.08 -11.75
N ASP A 153 6.40 -1.81 -11.75
CA ASP A 153 6.93 -0.48 -11.94
C ASP A 153 7.84 -0.45 -13.16
N LYS A 154 7.75 0.63 -13.93
CA LYS A 154 8.68 1.00 -14.99
C LYS A 154 9.16 2.40 -14.71
N SER A 155 10.46 2.56 -14.53
CA SER A 155 11.11 3.87 -14.32
C SER A 155 12.01 4.22 -15.49
N GLU A 156 12.00 5.48 -15.89
CA GLU A 156 12.90 6.04 -16.91
C GLU A 156 13.36 7.39 -16.40
N ASP A 157 14.67 7.58 -16.30
CA ASP A 157 15.29 8.83 -15.88
C ASP A 157 16.35 9.27 -16.88
N GLU A 158 16.30 10.51 -17.28
CA GLU A 158 17.22 11.12 -18.23
C GLU A 158 17.79 12.39 -17.58
N MET A 159 19.10 12.39 -17.33
CA MET A 159 19.81 13.52 -16.78
C MET A 159 20.83 14.05 -17.77
N ARG A 160 20.69 15.32 -18.10
CA ARG A 160 21.64 16.05 -18.94
C ARG A 160 22.32 17.13 -18.11
N SER A 161 23.63 17.09 -18.06
CA SER A 161 24.42 18.13 -17.40
C SER A 161 25.40 18.78 -18.37
N ALA A 162 25.56 20.08 -18.25
CA ALA A 162 26.58 20.84 -18.96
C ALA A 162 27.44 21.59 -17.91
N THR A 163 28.74 21.40 -18.00
CA THR A 163 29.69 22.04 -17.10
C THR A 163 30.63 22.95 -17.91
N GLU A 164 30.80 24.17 -17.47
CA GLU A 164 31.77 25.11 -17.99
C GLU A 164 32.83 25.33 -16.93
N SER A 165 34.09 25.05 -17.25
CA SER A 165 35.23 25.20 -16.34
C SER A 165 36.18 26.28 -16.86
N TYR A 166 36.40 27.32 -16.08
CA TYR A 166 37.30 28.41 -16.41
C TYR A 166 38.69 28.05 -15.87
N LEU A 167 39.60 27.72 -16.79
CA LEU A 167 40.98 27.37 -16.48
C LEU A 167 41.90 28.55 -16.90
N ALA A 168 43.07 28.63 -16.29
CA ALA A 168 44.07 29.64 -16.69
C ALA A 168 44.51 29.49 -18.16
N SER A 169 44.35 28.31 -18.74
CA SER A 169 44.66 27.98 -20.14
C SER A 169 43.50 28.18 -21.12
N GLY A 170 42.28 28.56 -20.62
CA GLY A 170 41.08 28.72 -21.42
C GLY A 170 39.86 28.05 -20.79
N THR A 171 38.73 28.18 -21.42
CA THR A 171 37.47 27.62 -20.97
C THR A 171 37.28 26.20 -21.52
N ALA A 172 36.98 25.23 -20.63
CA ALA A 172 36.65 23.89 -21.00
C ALA A 172 35.14 23.63 -20.81
N PHE A 173 34.53 22.99 -21.81
CA PHE A 173 33.11 22.62 -21.79
C PHE A 173 32.97 21.10 -21.67
N GLY A 174 32.23 20.67 -20.66
CA GLY A 174 31.80 19.26 -20.47
C GLY A 174 30.30 19.11 -20.67
N ARG A 175 29.89 18.06 -21.37
CA ARG A 175 28.46 17.65 -21.46
C ARG A 175 28.38 16.20 -21.05
N LYS A 176 27.44 15.90 -20.16
CA LYS A 176 27.14 14.53 -19.72
C LYS A 176 25.65 14.26 -19.95
N HIS A 177 25.37 13.10 -20.48
CA HIS A 177 24.03 12.58 -20.67
C HIS A 177 23.96 11.20 -20.05
N ASP A 178 23.16 11.05 -19.01
CA ASP A 178 22.92 9.79 -18.33
C ASP A 178 21.47 9.37 -18.57
N PHE A 179 21.27 8.13 -18.97
CA PHE A 179 19.96 7.52 -19.10
C PHE A 179 19.90 6.28 -18.23
N THR A 180 18.87 6.20 -17.40
CA THR A 180 18.62 5.06 -16.53
C THR A 180 17.20 4.57 -16.73
N ALA A 181 17.04 3.27 -17.02
CA ALA A 181 15.73 2.63 -17.12
C ALA A 181 15.69 1.40 -16.21
N GLY A 182 14.58 1.23 -15.52
CA GLY A 182 14.36 0.11 -14.60
C GLY A 182 12.97 -0.50 -14.76
N ARG A 183 12.86 -1.78 -14.47
CA ARG A 183 11.58 -2.48 -14.33
C ARG A 183 11.64 -3.30 -13.06
N ASN A 184 10.59 -3.20 -12.25
CA ASN A 184 10.43 -4.00 -11.04
C ASN A 184 9.07 -4.69 -11.05
N LYS A 185 9.05 -5.93 -10.58
CA LYS A 185 7.81 -6.68 -10.37
C LYS A 185 7.87 -7.29 -8.99
N GLN A 186 6.84 -7.05 -8.20
CA GLN A 186 6.71 -7.60 -6.86
C GLN A 186 5.37 -8.31 -6.73
N ILE A 187 5.38 -9.48 -6.12
CA ILE A 187 4.19 -10.27 -5.83
C ILE A 187 4.31 -10.74 -4.38
N ASP A 188 3.33 -10.40 -3.57
CA ASP A 188 3.23 -10.79 -2.17
C ASP A 188 1.90 -11.51 -1.96
N LEU A 189 1.95 -12.74 -1.45
CA LEU A 189 0.78 -13.55 -1.14
C LEU A 189 0.90 -14.05 0.29
N ARG A 190 -0.18 -13.92 1.06
CA ARG A 190 -0.27 -14.45 2.43
C ARG A 190 -1.60 -15.13 2.62
N ASN A 191 -1.57 -16.20 3.38
CA ASN A 191 -2.77 -16.92 3.78
C ASN A 191 -2.61 -17.38 5.23
N LYS A 192 -3.66 -17.20 6.01
CA LYS A 192 -3.77 -17.72 7.37
C LYS A 192 -5.10 -18.42 7.52
N PHE A 193 -5.03 -19.70 7.74
CA PHE A 193 -6.17 -20.59 7.91
C PHE A 193 -6.18 -21.14 9.33
N GLN A 194 -7.31 -21.04 10.02
CA GLN A 194 -7.47 -21.51 11.37
C GLN A 194 -8.75 -22.33 11.53
N VAL A 195 -8.63 -23.54 12.09
CA VAL A 195 -9.76 -24.41 12.46
C VAL A 195 -9.54 -24.93 13.87
N GLY A 196 -10.36 -24.49 14.82
CA GLY A 196 -10.19 -24.84 16.22
C GLY A 196 -8.81 -24.41 16.74
N ALA A 197 -8.02 -25.35 17.23
CA ALA A 197 -6.66 -25.12 17.71
C ALA A 197 -5.58 -25.20 16.62
N LEU A 198 -5.94 -25.61 15.40
CA LEU A 198 -5.00 -25.73 14.28
C LEU A 198 -4.90 -24.40 13.53
N THR A 199 -3.68 -23.90 13.36
CA THR A 199 -3.39 -22.72 12.53
C THR A 199 -2.36 -23.08 11.47
N LEU A 200 -2.66 -22.76 10.21
CA LEU A 200 -1.77 -22.90 9.07
C LEU A 200 -1.49 -21.51 8.49
N ASN A 201 -0.22 -21.11 8.44
CA ASN A 201 0.23 -19.86 7.83
C ASN A 201 1.06 -20.19 6.59
N SER A 202 0.82 -19.48 5.50
CA SER A 202 1.66 -19.52 4.31
C SER A 202 1.96 -18.11 3.83
N GLU A 203 3.20 -17.87 3.46
CA GLU A 203 3.66 -16.60 2.90
C GLU A 203 4.56 -16.88 1.70
N TRP A 204 4.32 -16.14 0.63
CA TRP A 204 5.11 -16.20 -0.58
C TRP A 204 5.39 -14.79 -1.11
N ASN A 205 6.67 -14.47 -1.28
CA ASN A 205 7.14 -13.17 -1.76
C ASN A 205 8.06 -13.39 -2.96
N HIS A 206 7.90 -12.59 -4.01
CA HIS A 206 8.76 -12.58 -5.20
C HIS A 206 9.04 -11.14 -5.61
N HIS A 207 10.33 -10.84 -5.83
CA HIS A 207 10.81 -9.52 -6.25
C HIS A 207 11.54 -9.58 -7.57
#